data_eac2ec10bcb2dfbf05c99e83665acde6
#
_entry.id   eac2ec10bcb2dfbf05c99e83665acde6
#
_cell.length_a   1.000
_cell.length_b   1.000
_cell.length_c   1.000
_cell.angle_alpha   90.00
_cell.angle_beta   90.00
_cell.angle_gamma   90.00
#
_symmetry.space_group_name_H-M   'P 1'
#
loop_
_entity.id
_entity.type
_entity.pdbx_description
1 polymer ?
#
loop_
_entity_poly.entity_id
_entity_poly.type
_entity_poly.pdbx_seq_one_letter_code
_entity_poly.pdbx_strand_id
1 'polypeptide(L)'
;MIISKVKEWIVAVKLEEFYTKKEILAMYLNTAEYGSNSYGIKVAAKTYFDKEPSELNYNESSIIVGLLNKPTKYNPFFNPDNATEKRAEIFYNLYKYNIVNKTEYDSLILSDLNLNYKVQNQNVGQATYFRTVVRNYLISWAKENGYDLFSDGLKIYTTIDSKMQEHAERAVNDQMKRLQNIFNEHWKGKNPWIDEKGFEIKDFLKNTIKRTRYFKNILKNNDNDTIKTFEILNKKKNMRVFSWDGEIDTVFSIMDSLKYYKNFLQAGFVSIEPKTGYIKAWVGGINHKYFKYDHVKQGKRQPGSTIKPIVYAAAIDNGYSPCYPVVDAPVVFELPGQDPPYWRPDNHNGKWTGETMTLRKAMAKSVNSITAFMTKKLSPKTVVDYAKKLGVQSKLDPVPAVCLGAGGDVSLFDLVGAYSTFINKGIWTEPFFISRIEDKYGNLIQNFIPTKQEALSEETAYLMLHMLKGSKEEEGGTARGLNPELTFNNDVGAKTGTTQNASDGWFIGVTHNLVSGAWVGGDDRSIHFRDWVYGQGARTAMPIWQQYMLDVYGDNTLSIDKGRFDKPTKKINVEIDCSVYNNEIKSDSLGAILDKIDASDIF
;
A
#
# COMPACT_ATOMS: atom_id res chain seq x y z
N MET A 1 36.09 0.79 -31.19
CA MET A 1 35.68 2.08 -31.81
C MET A 1 35.41 1.96 -33.30
N ILE A 2 36.34 1.47 -34.16
CA ILE A 2 36.17 1.37 -35.61
C ILE A 2 35.04 0.41 -36.01
N ILE A 3 35.00 -0.79 -35.42
CA ILE A 3 33.96 -1.82 -35.71
C ILE A 3 32.55 -1.30 -35.37
N SER A 4 32.41 -0.50 -34.31
CA SER A 4 31.15 0.13 -33.93
C SER A 4 30.70 1.14 -35.01
N LYS A 5 31.61 1.95 -35.53
CA LYS A 5 31.32 2.91 -36.62
C LYS A 5 30.93 2.26 -37.94
N VAL A 6 31.56 1.15 -38.29
CA VAL A 6 31.17 0.39 -39.48
C VAL A 6 29.76 -0.18 -39.35
N LYS A 7 29.39 -0.70 -38.16
CA LYS A 7 28.02 -1.15 -37.88
C LYS A 7 27.02 -0.02 -37.98
N GLU A 8 27.34 1.16 -37.40
CA GLU A 8 26.50 2.35 -37.50
C GLU A 8 26.25 2.78 -38.96
N TRP A 9 27.27 2.74 -39.83
CA TRP A 9 27.11 3.06 -41.25
C TRP A 9 26.20 2.08 -41.96
N ILE A 10 26.38 0.77 -41.73
CA ILE A 10 25.51 -0.28 -42.34
C ILE A 10 24.05 -0.08 -41.91
N VAL A 11 23.81 0.24 -40.64
CA VAL A 11 22.47 0.50 -40.14
C VAL A 11 21.89 1.79 -40.73
N ALA A 12 22.70 2.85 -40.86
CA ALA A 12 22.27 4.10 -41.46
C ALA A 12 21.80 3.94 -42.91
N VAL A 13 22.58 3.22 -43.72
CA VAL A 13 22.21 2.92 -45.13
C VAL A 13 20.89 2.14 -45.18
N LYS A 14 20.73 1.12 -44.35
CA LYS A 14 19.48 0.35 -44.28
C LYS A 14 18.28 1.20 -43.84
N LEU A 15 18.47 2.12 -42.87
CA LEU A 15 17.41 3.01 -42.48
C LEU A 15 16.96 3.93 -43.62
N GLU A 16 17.90 4.49 -44.41
CA GLU A 16 17.58 5.34 -45.55
C GLU A 16 16.92 4.56 -46.72
N GLU A 17 17.10 3.24 -46.83
CA GLU A 17 16.38 2.40 -47.80
C GLU A 17 14.89 2.21 -47.44
N PHE A 18 14.55 2.15 -46.16
CA PHE A 18 13.19 1.82 -45.70
C PHE A 18 12.38 3.02 -45.18
N TYR A 19 13.05 4.12 -44.81
CA TYR A 19 12.42 5.26 -44.15
C TYR A 19 12.83 6.59 -44.79
N THR A 20 11.89 7.52 -44.84
CA THR A 20 12.18 8.89 -45.25
C THR A 20 13.02 9.62 -44.18
N LYS A 21 13.74 10.67 -44.58
CA LYS A 21 14.53 11.50 -43.63
C LYS A 21 13.70 12.05 -42.48
N LYS A 22 12.41 12.38 -42.72
CA LYS A 22 11.50 12.86 -41.69
C LYS A 22 11.17 11.78 -40.68
N GLU A 23 10.95 10.55 -41.14
CA GLU A 23 10.68 9.39 -40.26
C GLU A 23 11.92 9.03 -39.43
N ILE A 24 13.12 9.03 -40.05
CA ILE A 24 14.37 8.79 -39.33
C ILE A 24 14.60 9.87 -38.27
N LEU A 25 14.36 11.14 -38.58
CA LEU A 25 14.46 12.24 -37.61
C LEU A 25 13.44 12.09 -36.48
N ALA A 26 12.20 11.74 -36.81
CA ALA A 26 11.16 11.49 -35.80
C ALA A 26 11.53 10.32 -34.87
N MET A 27 12.05 9.21 -35.41
CA MET A 27 12.55 8.08 -34.62
C MET A 27 13.69 8.51 -33.70
N TYR A 28 14.66 9.28 -34.21
CA TYR A 28 15.78 9.80 -33.42
C TYR A 28 15.30 10.70 -32.29
N LEU A 29 14.47 11.69 -32.57
CA LEU A 29 13.94 12.61 -31.57
C LEU A 29 13.10 11.91 -30.49
N ASN A 30 12.41 10.82 -30.85
CA ASN A 30 11.58 10.05 -29.91
C ASN A 30 12.38 9.05 -29.06
N THR A 31 13.64 8.77 -29.40
CA THR A 31 14.48 7.82 -28.65
C THR A 31 15.66 8.48 -27.93
N ALA A 32 16.05 9.67 -28.33
CA ALA A 32 17.19 10.38 -27.75
C ALA A 32 16.97 10.73 -26.26
N GLU A 33 18.06 10.77 -25.50
CA GLU A 33 18.09 11.24 -24.12
C GLU A 33 18.30 12.76 -24.08
N TYR A 34 17.43 13.47 -23.32
CA TYR A 34 17.48 14.92 -23.15
C TYR A 34 17.89 15.34 -21.72
N GLY A 35 18.43 14.45 -20.92
CA GLY A 35 18.74 14.72 -19.50
C GLY A 35 17.50 14.73 -18.61
N SER A 36 17.71 14.87 -17.29
CA SER A 36 16.63 14.83 -16.31
C SER A 36 15.73 13.59 -16.42
N ASN A 37 16.31 12.46 -16.87
CA ASN A 37 15.60 11.21 -17.14
C ASN A 37 14.51 11.32 -18.23
N SER A 38 14.65 12.29 -19.15
CA SER A 38 13.72 12.52 -20.25
C SER A 38 14.20 11.81 -21.51
N TYR A 39 13.55 10.74 -21.90
CA TYR A 39 13.76 10.01 -23.15
C TYR A 39 12.63 10.33 -24.13
N GLY A 40 13.01 10.79 -25.33
CA GLY A 40 12.09 11.25 -26.36
C GLY A 40 11.65 12.71 -26.20
N ILE A 41 11.43 13.36 -27.36
CA ILE A 41 11.13 14.80 -27.44
C ILE A 41 9.85 15.20 -26.69
N LYS A 42 8.83 14.32 -26.68
CA LYS A 42 7.57 14.58 -25.96
C LYS A 42 7.80 14.71 -24.46
N VAL A 43 8.57 13.77 -23.89
CA VAL A 43 8.91 13.81 -22.46
C VAL A 43 9.79 15.02 -22.15
N ALA A 44 10.75 15.33 -23.01
CA ALA A 44 11.60 16.50 -22.84
C ALA A 44 10.81 17.82 -22.86
N ALA A 45 9.94 18.04 -23.85
CA ALA A 45 9.08 19.20 -23.94
C ALA A 45 8.19 19.37 -22.69
N LYS A 46 7.62 18.27 -22.21
CA LYS A 46 6.83 18.25 -20.99
C LYS A 46 7.66 18.53 -19.74
N THR A 47 8.88 17.97 -19.66
CA THR A 47 9.78 18.15 -18.51
C THR A 47 10.29 19.57 -18.36
N TYR A 48 10.71 20.19 -19.45
CA TYR A 48 11.36 21.51 -19.39
C TYR A 48 10.39 22.68 -19.53
N PHE A 49 9.25 22.48 -20.22
CA PHE A 49 8.33 23.57 -20.58
C PHE A 49 6.86 23.29 -20.27
N ASP A 50 6.50 22.06 -19.84
CA ASP A 50 5.11 21.59 -19.63
C ASP A 50 4.23 21.75 -20.89
N LYS A 51 4.81 21.51 -22.07
CA LYS A 51 4.19 21.67 -23.40
C LYS A 51 4.24 20.37 -24.22
N GLU A 52 3.36 20.28 -25.22
CA GLU A 52 3.51 19.30 -26.30
C GLU A 52 4.60 19.79 -27.28
N PRO A 53 5.30 18.88 -28.01
CA PRO A 53 6.35 19.26 -28.96
C PRO A 53 5.91 20.27 -30.02
N SER A 54 4.65 20.21 -30.46
CA SER A 54 4.06 21.14 -31.44
C SER A 54 3.83 22.56 -30.92
N GLU A 55 3.87 22.76 -29.59
CA GLU A 55 3.65 24.05 -28.93
C GLU A 55 4.96 24.77 -28.60
N LEU A 56 6.10 24.12 -28.87
CA LEU A 56 7.42 24.69 -28.60
C LEU A 56 7.73 25.85 -29.60
N ASN A 57 8.13 26.98 -29.07
CA ASN A 57 8.66 28.10 -29.87
C ASN A 57 10.15 27.88 -30.21
N TYR A 58 10.75 28.79 -30.96
CA TYR A 58 12.17 28.72 -31.38
C TYR A 58 13.12 28.71 -30.18
N ASN A 59 12.82 29.50 -29.13
CA ASN A 59 13.63 29.52 -27.91
C ASN A 59 13.65 28.15 -27.22
N GLU A 60 12.48 27.61 -26.96
CA GLU A 60 12.28 26.31 -26.27
C GLU A 60 12.84 25.14 -27.09
N SER A 61 12.57 25.13 -28.40
CA SER A 61 13.09 24.12 -29.33
C SER A 61 14.61 24.12 -29.37
N SER A 62 15.25 25.31 -29.36
CA SER A 62 16.71 25.42 -29.37
C SER A 62 17.34 24.88 -28.09
N ILE A 63 16.70 25.07 -26.96
CA ILE A 63 17.14 24.45 -25.68
C ILE A 63 17.08 22.91 -25.77
N ILE A 64 15.94 22.39 -26.24
CA ILE A 64 15.76 20.92 -26.42
C ILE A 64 16.81 20.33 -27.37
N VAL A 65 17.07 21.00 -28.52
CA VAL A 65 18.10 20.57 -29.48
C VAL A 65 19.50 20.65 -28.87
N GLY A 66 19.77 21.65 -28.04
CA GLY A 66 21.04 21.79 -27.33
C GLY A 66 21.35 20.63 -26.40
N LEU A 67 20.33 20.07 -25.78
CA LEU A 67 20.46 18.90 -24.90
C LEU A 67 20.95 17.64 -25.60
N LEU A 68 20.61 17.42 -26.89
CA LEU A 68 21.04 16.24 -27.67
C LEU A 68 22.55 16.07 -27.72
N ASN A 69 23.31 17.15 -27.66
CA ASN A 69 24.77 17.10 -27.75
C ASN A 69 25.41 16.53 -26.45
N LYS A 70 25.04 17.10 -25.28
CA LYS A 70 25.51 16.69 -23.96
C LYS A 70 24.41 16.99 -22.91
N PRO A 71 23.47 16.04 -22.69
CA PRO A 71 22.27 16.27 -21.86
C PRO A 71 22.56 16.76 -20.43
N THR A 72 23.66 16.30 -19.82
CA THR A 72 24.04 16.74 -18.48
C THR A 72 24.69 18.13 -18.49
N LYS A 73 25.60 18.40 -19.45
CA LYS A 73 26.33 19.67 -19.50
C LYS A 73 25.42 20.85 -19.84
N TYR A 74 24.49 20.63 -20.77
CA TYR A 74 23.62 21.68 -21.30
C TYR A 74 22.22 21.66 -20.66
N ASN A 75 22.06 21.00 -19.52
CA ASN A 75 20.80 20.98 -18.80
C ASN A 75 20.44 22.39 -18.31
N PRO A 76 19.34 22.98 -18.78
CA PRO A 76 19.04 24.40 -18.51
C PRO A 76 18.65 24.67 -17.04
N PHE A 77 18.24 23.65 -16.30
CA PHE A 77 17.90 23.77 -14.89
C PHE A 77 19.14 23.69 -13.98
N PHE A 78 20.09 22.78 -14.28
CA PHE A 78 21.27 22.58 -13.46
C PHE A 78 22.46 23.44 -13.90
N ASN A 79 22.53 23.80 -15.19
CA ASN A 79 23.64 24.53 -15.80
C ASN A 79 23.13 25.63 -16.75
N PRO A 80 22.40 26.63 -16.24
CA PRO A 80 21.73 27.64 -17.08
C PRO A 80 22.68 28.41 -18.00
N ASP A 81 23.89 28.71 -17.54
CA ASP A 81 24.89 29.44 -18.33
C ASP A 81 25.33 28.62 -19.56
N ASN A 82 25.68 27.35 -19.36
CA ASN A 82 26.06 26.45 -20.45
C ASN A 82 24.90 26.23 -21.44
N ALA A 83 23.67 26.18 -20.95
CA ALA A 83 22.47 26.03 -21.78
C ALA A 83 22.24 27.30 -22.62
N THR A 84 22.42 28.48 -22.05
CA THR A 84 22.29 29.76 -22.73
C THR A 84 23.35 29.91 -23.84
N GLU A 85 24.62 29.54 -23.55
CA GLU A 85 25.69 29.56 -24.55
C GLU A 85 25.37 28.59 -25.71
N LYS A 86 24.94 27.36 -25.42
CA LYS A 86 24.60 26.38 -26.46
C LYS A 86 23.38 26.80 -27.28
N ARG A 87 22.39 27.40 -26.64
CA ARG A 87 21.21 27.97 -27.31
C ARG A 87 21.62 29.11 -28.29
N ALA A 88 22.53 29.98 -27.86
CA ALA A 88 23.04 31.08 -28.71
C ALA A 88 23.74 30.54 -29.98
N GLU A 89 24.51 29.47 -29.87
CA GLU A 89 25.10 28.75 -31.02
C GLU A 89 24.02 28.26 -31.99
N ILE A 90 22.92 27.70 -31.47
CA ILE A 90 21.81 27.22 -32.29
C ILE A 90 21.09 28.41 -32.96
N PHE A 91 20.84 29.50 -32.26
CA PHE A 91 20.24 30.70 -32.82
C PHE A 91 21.09 31.30 -33.97
N TYR A 92 22.43 31.29 -33.80
CA TYR A 92 23.32 31.70 -34.87
C TYR A 92 23.18 30.82 -36.12
N ASN A 93 23.02 29.51 -35.95
CA ASN A 93 22.77 28.59 -37.07
C ASN A 93 21.41 28.85 -37.73
N LEU A 94 20.35 29.13 -36.98
CA LEU A 94 19.03 29.47 -37.53
C LEU A 94 19.12 30.74 -38.39
N TYR A 95 19.85 31.76 -37.93
CA TYR A 95 20.10 32.98 -38.66
C TYR A 95 20.97 32.73 -39.92
N LYS A 96 22.08 32.02 -39.77
CA LYS A 96 23.02 31.69 -40.86
C LYS A 96 22.35 30.92 -42.01
N TYR A 97 21.39 30.08 -41.72
CA TYR A 97 20.63 29.31 -42.72
C TYR A 97 19.32 29.99 -43.15
N ASN A 98 19.13 31.28 -42.83
CA ASN A 98 17.97 32.10 -43.21
C ASN A 98 16.61 31.52 -42.73
N ILE A 99 16.59 30.80 -41.60
CA ILE A 99 15.36 30.28 -40.97
C ILE A 99 14.71 31.41 -40.14
N VAL A 100 15.53 32.25 -39.51
CA VAL A 100 15.11 33.49 -38.83
C VAL A 100 15.84 34.68 -39.42
N ASN A 101 15.20 35.87 -39.45
CA ASN A 101 15.83 37.10 -39.89
C ASN A 101 16.69 37.75 -38.79
N LYS A 102 17.40 38.84 -39.12
CA LYS A 102 18.29 39.49 -38.16
C LYS A 102 17.56 40.03 -36.93
N THR A 103 16.40 40.63 -37.10
CA THR A 103 15.60 41.17 -36.00
C THR A 103 15.12 40.08 -35.05
N GLU A 104 14.65 38.94 -35.59
CA GLU A 104 14.26 37.75 -34.81
C GLU A 104 15.45 37.16 -34.05
N TYR A 105 16.62 37.05 -34.71
CA TYR A 105 17.85 36.59 -34.08
C TYR A 105 18.24 37.47 -32.89
N ASP A 106 18.26 38.79 -33.06
CA ASP A 106 18.64 39.74 -32.01
C ASP A 106 17.64 39.65 -30.82
N SER A 107 16.36 39.45 -31.08
CA SER A 107 15.34 39.24 -30.06
C SER A 107 15.53 37.92 -29.32
N LEU A 108 15.80 36.81 -30.04
CA LEU A 108 16.01 35.48 -29.46
C LEU A 108 17.23 35.42 -28.53
N ILE A 109 18.33 36.10 -28.90
CA ILE A 109 19.55 36.17 -28.07
C ILE A 109 19.28 36.81 -26.71
N LEU A 110 18.40 37.81 -26.66
CA LEU A 110 18.04 38.54 -25.43
C LEU A 110 16.97 37.82 -24.58
N SER A 111 16.35 36.76 -25.12
CA SER A 111 15.27 36.05 -24.40
C SER A 111 15.80 35.22 -23.24
N ASP A 112 15.03 35.16 -22.16
CA ASP A 112 15.28 34.24 -21.03
C ASP A 112 15.01 32.78 -21.41
N LEU A 113 15.50 31.85 -20.58
CA LEU A 113 15.26 30.41 -20.79
C LEU A 113 13.79 30.02 -20.64
N ASN A 114 13.01 30.76 -19.86
CA ASN A 114 11.56 30.59 -19.63
C ASN A 114 11.15 29.15 -19.28
N LEU A 115 11.88 28.52 -18.38
CA LEU A 115 11.64 27.14 -17.97
C LEU A 115 10.37 27.03 -17.12
N ASN A 116 9.55 26.04 -17.46
CA ASN A 116 8.51 25.50 -16.56
C ASN A 116 8.90 24.05 -16.19
N TYR A 117 9.99 23.92 -15.41
CA TYR A 117 10.67 22.66 -15.16
C TYR A 117 9.88 21.74 -14.24
N LYS A 118 9.31 20.69 -14.80
CA LYS A 118 8.53 19.68 -14.09
C LYS A 118 9.04 18.29 -14.43
N VAL A 119 9.99 17.77 -13.67
CA VAL A 119 10.47 16.41 -13.87
C VAL A 119 9.39 15.41 -13.48
N GLN A 120 8.84 14.71 -14.44
CA GLN A 120 8.02 13.54 -14.19
C GLN A 120 8.94 12.36 -13.84
N ASN A 121 9.37 12.28 -12.61
CA ASN A 121 10.12 11.14 -12.13
C ASN A 121 9.21 10.21 -11.30
N GLN A 122 9.73 9.05 -10.94
CA GLN A 122 9.02 8.05 -10.13
C GLN A 122 8.53 8.56 -8.76
N ASN A 123 8.97 9.75 -8.31
CA ASN A 123 8.64 10.34 -7.01
C ASN A 123 7.61 11.46 -7.09
N VAL A 124 7.16 11.84 -8.30
CA VAL A 124 6.24 12.97 -8.54
C VAL A 124 4.99 12.46 -9.25
N GLY A 125 3.85 13.07 -8.94
CA GLY A 125 2.53 12.70 -9.47
C GLY A 125 1.85 11.60 -8.66
N GLN A 126 0.70 11.17 -9.11
CA GLN A 126 -0.14 10.17 -8.44
C GLN A 126 0.45 8.75 -8.48
N ALA A 127 0.03 7.93 -7.54
CA ALA A 127 0.30 6.48 -7.50
C ALA A 127 1.79 6.10 -7.53
N THR A 128 2.66 6.86 -6.88
CA THR A 128 4.12 6.68 -6.95
C THR A 128 4.60 5.30 -6.49
N TYR A 129 4.00 4.74 -5.43
CA TYR A 129 4.29 3.37 -4.97
C TYR A 129 3.76 2.33 -5.96
N PHE A 130 2.53 2.50 -6.41
CA PHE A 130 1.91 1.63 -7.40
C PHE A 130 2.75 1.57 -8.70
N ARG A 131 3.15 2.72 -9.24
CA ARG A 131 4.04 2.78 -10.43
C ARG A 131 5.34 2.02 -10.22
N THR A 132 5.90 2.05 -9.02
CA THR A 132 7.11 1.30 -8.68
C THR A 132 6.84 -0.21 -8.67
N VAL A 133 5.72 -0.66 -8.13
CA VAL A 133 5.31 -2.07 -8.14
C VAL A 133 5.08 -2.56 -9.57
N VAL A 134 4.32 -1.80 -10.37
CA VAL A 134 4.06 -2.09 -11.80
C VAL A 134 5.36 -2.15 -12.60
N ARG A 135 6.25 -1.16 -12.44
CA ARG A 135 7.55 -1.12 -13.12
C ARG A 135 8.40 -2.35 -12.79
N ASN A 136 8.49 -2.73 -11.52
CA ASN A 136 9.30 -3.89 -11.11
C ASN A 136 8.75 -5.19 -11.70
N TYR A 137 7.44 -5.36 -11.75
CA TYR A 137 6.79 -6.47 -12.42
C TYR A 137 7.11 -6.49 -13.93
N LEU A 138 6.93 -5.34 -14.58
CA LEU A 138 7.12 -5.20 -16.03
C LEU A 138 8.57 -5.40 -16.50
N ILE A 139 9.57 -5.05 -15.69
CA ILE A 139 10.98 -5.32 -16.00
C ILE A 139 11.21 -6.83 -16.16
N SER A 140 10.67 -7.65 -15.26
CA SER A 140 10.78 -9.11 -15.36
C SER A 140 9.98 -9.64 -16.54
N TRP A 141 8.74 -9.21 -16.69
CA TRP A 141 7.86 -9.60 -17.78
C TRP A 141 8.46 -9.26 -19.16
N ALA A 142 8.96 -8.04 -19.35
CA ALA A 142 9.54 -7.61 -20.62
C ALA A 142 10.76 -8.47 -21.00
N LYS A 143 11.63 -8.72 -20.01
CA LYS A 143 12.80 -9.60 -20.23
C LYS A 143 12.41 -11.01 -20.65
N GLU A 144 11.37 -11.59 -20.04
CA GLU A 144 10.88 -12.95 -20.36
C GLU A 144 10.22 -13.02 -21.73
N ASN A 145 9.60 -11.92 -22.19
CA ASN A 145 8.87 -11.84 -23.45
C ASN A 145 9.66 -11.17 -24.59
N GLY A 146 10.94 -10.82 -24.38
CA GLY A 146 11.82 -10.29 -25.43
C GLY A 146 11.56 -8.82 -25.78
N TYR A 147 10.96 -8.04 -24.87
CA TYR A 147 10.70 -6.60 -25.01
C TYR A 147 11.68 -5.76 -24.18
N ASP A 148 11.91 -4.53 -24.64
CA ASP A 148 12.53 -3.48 -23.82
C ASP A 148 11.43 -2.52 -23.32
N LEU A 149 11.22 -2.53 -21.99
CA LEU A 149 10.19 -1.73 -21.34
C LEU A 149 10.31 -0.22 -21.63
N PHE A 150 11.52 0.28 -21.88
CA PHE A 150 11.82 1.70 -21.98
C PHE A 150 11.95 2.21 -23.41
N SER A 151 12.20 1.32 -24.39
CA SER A 151 12.45 1.71 -25.78
C SER A 151 11.38 1.28 -26.77
N ASP A 152 10.61 0.21 -26.51
CA ASP A 152 9.67 -0.37 -27.47
C ASP A 152 8.34 0.37 -27.60
N GLY A 153 8.12 1.40 -26.75
CA GLY A 153 6.91 2.22 -26.80
C GLY A 153 5.64 1.49 -26.36
N LEU A 154 5.79 0.54 -25.43
CA LEU A 154 4.68 -0.24 -24.90
C LEU A 154 3.61 0.64 -24.22
N LYS A 155 2.34 0.34 -24.46
CA LYS A 155 1.20 0.94 -23.78
C LYS A 155 0.70 -0.02 -22.71
N ILE A 156 0.83 0.41 -21.46
CA ILE A 156 0.47 -0.40 -20.29
C ILE A 156 -0.85 0.11 -19.73
N TYR A 157 -1.87 -0.74 -19.77
CA TYR A 157 -3.18 -0.43 -19.20
C TYR A 157 -3.29 -1.02 -17.81
N THR A 158 -3.43 -0.16 -16.82
CA THR A 158 -3.56 -0.56 -15.42
C THR A 158 -5.02 -0.52 -14.97
N THR A 159 -5.30 -1.15 -13.82
CA THR A 159 -6.66 -1.22 -13.27
C THR A 159 -6.99 -0.07 -12.32
N ILE A 160 -5.98 0.75 -11.98
CA ILE A 160 -6.13 1.84 -11.02
C ILE A 160 -7.06 2.93 -11.57
N ASP A 161 -7.88 3.50 -10.70
CA ASP A 161 -8.71 4.65 -11.01
C ASP A 161 -8.06 5.92 -10.46
N SER A 162 -7.82 6.92 -11.31
CA SER A 162 -7.08 8.13 -10.92
C SER A 162 -7.80 8.96 -9.85
N LYS A 163 -9.14 9.00 -9.88
CA LYS A 163 -9.93 9.72 -8.88
C LYS A 163 -9.94 9.00 -7.54
N MET A 164 -10.16 7.69 -7.57
CA MET A 164 -10.09 6.88 -6.35
C MET A 164 -8.69 6.89 -5.75
N GLN A 165 -7.64 6.94 -6.57
CA GLN A 165 -6.26 7.10 -6.11
C GLN A 165 -6.03 8.45 -5.43
N GLU A 166 -6.54 9.54 -6.00
CA GLU A 166 -6.46 10.88 -5.42
C GLU A 166 -7.14 10.94 -4.05
N HIS A 167 -8.35 10.38 -3.94
CA HIS A 167 -9.08 10.28 -2.68
C HIS A 167 -8.31 9.46 -1.63
N ALA A 168 -7.68 8.35 -2.04
CA ALA A 168 -6.88 7.51 -1.14
C ALA A 168 -5.61 8.23 -0.66
N GLU A 169 -4.89 8.91 -1.54
CA GLU A 169 -3.68 9.68 -1.19
C GLU A 169 -4.02 10.82 -0.22
N ARG A 170 -5.12 11.53 -0.46
CA ARG A 170 -5.61 12.59 0.43
C ARG A 170 -5.99 12.04 1.80
N ALA A 171 -6.80 10.99 1.85
CA ALA A 171 -7.23 10.37 3.11
C ALA A 171 -6.05 9.87 3.96
N VAL A 172 -5.05 9.25 3.33
CA VAL A 172 -3.81 8.83 4.00
C VAL A 172 -3.04 10.05 4.50
N ASN A 173 -2.81 11.05 3.65
CA ASN A 173 -2.05 12.25 4.00
C ASN A 173 -2.65 12.99 5.20
N ASP A 174 -3.95 13.27 5.16
CA ASP A 174 -4.63 14.06 6.18
C ASP A 174 -4.65 13.35 7.53
N GLN A 175 -4.99 12.06 7.53
CA GLN A 175 -4.98 11.27 8.75
C GLN A 175 -3.58 11.10 9.31
N MET A 176 -2.57 10.83 8.48
CA MET A 176 -1.22 10.60 8.94
C MET A 176 -0.57 11.87 9.47
N LYS A 177 -0.83 13.03 8.86
CA LYS A 177 -0.41 14.34 9.39
C LYS A 177 -1.00 14.58 10.79
N ARG A 178 -2.30 14.31 10.97
CA ARG A 178 -2.98 14.42 12.27
C ARG A 178 -2.38 13.46 13.30
N LEU A 179 -2.18 12.20 12.95
CA LEU A 179 -1.62 11.18 13.84
C LEU A 179 -0.18 11.50 14.23
N GLN A 180 0.62 12.00 13.30
CA GLN A 180 2.01 12.38 13.57
C GLN A 180 2.10 13.48 14.62
N ASN A 181 1.22 14.48 14.58
CA ASN A 181 1.18 15.53 15.59
C ASN A 181 0.87 14.96 16.97
N ILE A 182 -0.12 14.07 17.08
CA ILE A 182 -0.45 13.38 18.33
C ILE A 182 0.74 12.52 18.81
N PHE A 183 1.39 11.81 17.90
CA PHE A 183 2.54 10.97 18.20
C PHE A 183 3.73 11.78 18.70
N ASN A 184 4.02 12.91 18.07
CA ASN A 184 5.10 13.81 18.49
C ASN A 184 4.88 14.37 19.89
N GLU A 185 3.65 14.82 20.21
CA GLU A 185 3.32 15.28 21.56
C GLU A 185 3.39 14.16 22.60
N HIS A 186 2.95 12.95 22.24
CA HIS A 186 3.01 11.78 23.13
C HIS A 186 4.45 11.35 23.48
N TRP A 187 5.40 11.57 22.56
CA TRP A 187 6.82 11.24 22.73
C TRP A 187 7.71 12.46 22.98
N LYS A 188 7.13 13.61 23.27
CA LYS A 188 7.88 14.85 23.52
C LYS A 188 8.99 14.66 24.54
N GLY A 189 10.23 14.95 24.15
CA GLY A 189 11.43 14.79 24.99
C GLY A 189 11.88 13.35 25.22
N LYS A 190 11.28 12.34 24.56
CA LYS A 190 11.63 10.92 24.66
C LYS A 190 11.75 10.30 23.29
N ASN A 191 12.43 9.16 23.19
CA ASN A 191 12.51 8.38 21.96
C ASN A 191 11.37 7.35 21.91
N PRO A 192 10.77 7.08 20.72
CA PRO A 192 9.60 6.20 20.62
C PRO A 192 9.92 4.70 20.52
N TRP A 193 11.19 4.31 20.48
CA TRP A 193 11.60 2.91 20.42
C TRP A 193 11.77 2.32 21.81
N ILE A 194 10.78 1.56 22.22
CA ILE A 194 10.71 0.92 23.53
C ILE A 194 10.55 -0.59 23.40
N ASP A 195 11.02 -1.31 24.41
CA ASP A 195 10.81 -2.75 24.54
C ASP A 195 9.39 -3.08 25.07
N GLU A 196 9.10 -4.37 25.20
CA GLU A 196 7.80 -4.86 25.71
C GLU A 196 7.50 -4.42 27.15
N LYS A 197 8.51 -4.03 27.90
CA LYS A 197 8.38 -3.52 29.27
C LYS A 197 8.26 -2.00 29.34
N GLY A 198 8.30 -1.31 28.17
CA GLY A 198 8.22 0.15 28.06
C GLY A 198 9.51 0.90 28.30
N PHE A 199 10.67 0.21 28.35
CA PHE A 199 11.99 0.84 28.47
C PHE A 199 12.56 1.18 27.09
N GLU A 200 13.28 2.30 27.01
CA GLU A 200 13.98 2.68 25.78
C GLU A 200 15.03 1.61 25.39
N ILE A 201 14.99 1.17 24.14
CA ILE A 201 15.93 0.17 23.62
C ILE A 201 17.31 0.82 23.44
N LYS A 202 18.27 0.37 24.25
CA LYS A 202 19.64 0.85 24.19
C LYS A 202 20.28 0.62 22.82
N ASP A 203 21.02 1.62 22.33
CA ASP A 203 21.73 1.59 21.05
C ASP A 203 20.85 1.28 19.81
N PHE A 204 19.54 1.49 19.90
CA PHE A 204 18.58 1.22 18.80
C PHE A 204 19.06 1.78 17.46
N LEU A 205 19.42 3.06 17.40
CA LEU A 205 19.86 3.71 16.15
C LEU A 205 21.18 3.14 15.63
N LYS A 206 22.14 2.84 16.53
CA LYS A 206 23.42 2.21 16.16
C LYS A 206 23.21 0.82 15.57
N ASN A 207 22.32 0.02 16.17
CA ASN A 207 21.98 -1.31 15.68
C ASN A 207 21.22 -1.25 14.36
N THR A 208 20.36 -0.26 14.21
CA THR A 208 19.59 -0.03 12.97
C THR A 208 20.51 0.34 11.81
N ILE A 209 21.43 1.31 11.98
CA ILE A 209 22.32 1.74 10.89
C ILE A 209 23.27 0.62 10.46
N LYS A 210 23.79 -0.20 11.39
CA LYS A 210 24.68 -1.33 11.11
C LYS A 210 24.09 -2.36 10.15
N ARG A 211 22.77 -2.52 10.12
CA ARG A 211 22.06 -3.44 9.20
C ARG A 211 22.00 -2.91 7.78
N THR A 212 22.22 -1.61 7.55
CA THR A 212 22.08 -0.98 6.24
C THR A 212 23.27 -1.27 5.33
N ARG A 213 22.99 -1.36 4.01
CA ARG A 213 24.03 -1.46 2.98
C ARG A 213 24.97 -0.23 3.00
N TYR A 214 24.41 0.94 3.34
CA TYR A 214 25.16 2.18 3.44
C TYR A 214 26.27 2.10 4.49
N PHE A 215 25.95 1.65 5.72
CA PHE A 215 26.94 1.43 6.77
C PHE A 215 28.01 0.42 6.34
N LYS A 216 27.60 -0.72 5.79
CA LYS A 216 28.54 -1.78 5.35
C LYS A 216 29.52 -1.29 4.30
N ASN A 217 29.07 -0.44 3.37
CA ASN A 217 29.93 0.16 2.34
C ASN A 217 30.97 1.13 2.96
N ILE A 218 30.55 2.02 3.88
CA ILE A 218 31.47 2.94 4.55
C ILE A 218 32.48 2.16 5.40
N LEU A 219 32.03 1.17 6.15
CA LEU A 219 32.88 0.32 6.99
C LEU A 219 33.98 -0.35 6.14
N LYS A 220 33.59 -0.96 5.01
CA LYS A 220 34.53 -1.58 4.07
C LYS A 220 35.54 -0.58 3.50
N ASN A 221 35.11 0.64 3.20
CA ASN A 221 35.98 1.69 2.64
C ASN A 221 36.91 2.34 3.70
N ASN A 222 36.74 2.00 4.97
CA ASN A 222 37.58 2.47 6.08
C ASN A 222 38.22 1.31 6.84
N ASP A 223 38.67 0.29 6.12
CA ASP A 223 39.47 -0.85 6.67
C ASP A 223 38.77 -1.59 7.81
N ASN A 224 37.42 -1.62 7.79
CA ASN A 224 36.55 -2.17 8.84
C ASN A 224 36.70 -1.47 10.21
N ASP A 225 37.23 -0.24 10.24
CA ASP A 225 37.29 0.59 11.44
C ASP A 225 35.88 1.13 11.77
N THR A 226 35.29 0.58 12.84
CA THR A 226 33.97 0.96 13.32
C THR A 226 33.95 2.37 13.93
N ILE A 227 35.03 2.79 14.62
CA ILE A 227 35.10 4.11 15.27
C ILE A 227 35.11 5.18 14.20
N LYS A 228 36.01 5.09 13.24
CA LYS A 228 36.12 6.00 12.10
C LYS A 228 34.84 6.04 11.26
N THR A 229 34.17 4.89 11.11
CA THR A 229 32.87 4.82 10.42
C THR A 229 31.83 5.65 11.16
N PHE A 230 31.70 5.55 12.47
CA PHE A 230 30.75 6.37 13.23
C PHE A 230 31.13 7.85 13.28
N GLU A 231 32.42 8.21 13.26
CA GLU A 231 32.84 9.62 13.09
C GLU A 231 32.31 10.21 11.78
N ILE A 232 32.45 9.47 10.67
CA ILE A 232 31.90 9.87 9.35
C ILE A 232 30.39 10.01 9.41
N LEU A 233 29.68 9.06 10.03
CA LEU A 233 28.22 9.07 10.15
C LEU A 233 27.68 10.20 11.02
N ASN A 234 28.50 10.71 11.98
CA ASN A 234 28.14 11.82 12.85
C ASN A 234 28.54 13.20 12.27
N LYS A 235 29.26 13.24 11.15
CA LYS A 235 29.64 14.51 10.50
C LYS A 235 28.40 15.20 9.95
N LYS A 236 28.16 16.43 10.43
CA LYS A 236 27.02 17.26 9.99
C LYS A 236 27.21 17.79 8.57
N LYS A 237 26.13 17.87 7.82
CA LYS A 237 26.06 18.45 6.46
C LYS A 237 24.67 19.04 6.19
N ASN A 238 24.60 19.95 5.24
CA ASN A 238 23.30 20.45 4.77
C ASN A 238 22.50 19.30 4.15
N MET A 239 21.26 19.16 4.57
CA MET A 239 20.33 18.16 4.07
C MET A 239 18.96 18.79 3.91
N ARG A 240 18.23 18.35 2.87
CA ARG A 240 16.81 18.58 2.71
C ARG A 240 16.06 17.36 3.20
N VAL A 241 15.12 17.55 4.12
CA VAL A 241 14.36 16.47 4.76
C VAL A 241 12.86 16.70 4.60
N PHE A 242 12.11 15.61 4.68
CA PHE A 242 10.65 15.63 4.66
C PHE A 242 10.09 16.27 5.92
N SER A 243 9.05 17.10 5.76
CA SER A 243 8.11 17.41 6.83
C SER A 243 6.68 17.41 6.27
N TRP A 244 5.69 17.37 7.16
CA TRP A 244 4.27 17.41 6.75
C TRP A 244 3.84 18.77 6.17
N ASP A 245 4.64 19.81 6.36
CA ASP A 245 4.40 21.16 5.85
C ASP A 245 5.31 21.52 4.67
N GLY A 246 5.94 20.51 4.06
CA GLY A 246 6.87 20.65 2.95
C GLY A 246 8.28 20.23 3.31
N GLU A 247 9.20 20.35 2.36
CA GLU A 247 10.61 20.03 2.59
C GLU A 247 11.29 21.15 3.38
N ILE A 248 12.16 20.78 4.32
CA ILE A 248 12.94 21.72 5.11
C ILE A 248 14.44 21.48 4.90
N ASP A 249 15.20 22.55 4.77
CA ASP A 249 16.66 22.52 4.75
C ASP A 249 17.18 22.57 6.19
N THR A 250 18.07 21.66 6.53
CA THR A 250 18.61 21.50 7.90
C THR A 250 20.04 21.03 7.88
N VAL A 251 20.73 21.13 9.02
CA VAL A 251 22.11 20.67 9.19
C VAL A 251 22.11 19.43 10.09
N PHE A 252 22.04 18.26 9.46
CA PHE A 252 22.04 16.96 10.13
C PHE A 252 23.28 16.14 9.79
N SER A 253 23.66 15.26 10.71
CA SER A 253 24.47 14.09 10.41
C SER A 253 23.59 12.97 9.85
N ILE A 254 24.19 11.90 9.34
CA ILE A 254 23.44 10.69 8.94
C ILE A 254 22.72 10.09 10.14
N MET A 255 23.33 10.13 11.33
CA MET A 255 22.68 9.63 12.56
C MET A 255 21.52 10.51 13.01
N ASP A 256 21.62 11.84 12.88
CA ASP A 256 20.50 12.76 13.14
C ASP A 256 19.35 12.51 12.17
N SER A 257 19.67 12.36 10.88
CA SER A 257 18.69 12.03 9.86
C SER A 257 17.99 10.69 10.14
N LEU A 258 18.73 9.66 10.52
CA LEU A 258 18.15 8.37 10.90
C LEU A 258 17.19 8.53 12.10
N LYS A 259 17.63 9.25 13.15
CA LYS A 259 16.79 9.54 14.31
C LYS A 259 15.51 10.27 13.90
N TYR A 260 15.62 11.28 13.04
CA TYR A 260 14.50 12.07 12.55
C TYR A 260 13.48 11.20 11.81
N TYR A 261 13.94 10.38 10.85
CA TYR A 261 13.04 9.54 10.04
C TYR A 261 12.42 8.38 10.82
N LYS A 262 13.07 7.88 11.87
CA LYS A 262 12.49 6.85 12.75
C LYS A 262 11.34 7.34 13.63
N ASN A 263 11.11 8.64 13.72
CA ASN A 263 9.97 9.20 14.42
C ASN A 263 8.68 9.27 13.55
N PHE A 264 8.75 8.97 12.24
CA PHE A 264 7.58 9.03 11.39
C PHE A 264 6.78 7.73 11.41
N LEU A 265 5.48 7.85 11.68
CA LEU A 265 4.54 6.77 11.45
C LEU A 265 4.37 6.53 9.96
N GLN A 266 4.13 5.28 9.58
CA GLN A 266 3.92 4.82 8.22
C GLN A 266 2.49 4.34 8.02
N ALA A 267 2.03 4.30 6.77
CA ALA A 267 0.72 3.79 6.41
C ALA A 267 0.78 3.00 5.11
N GLY A 268 -0.15 2.08 4.94
CA GLY A 268 -0.49 1.44 3.68
C GLY A 268 -2.00 1.48 3.48
N PHE A 269 -2.46 1.68 2.25
CA PHE A 269 -3.87 1.62 1.88
C PHE A 269 -4.03 0.98 0.50
N VAL A 270 -5.02 0.09 0.38
CA VAL A 270 -5.41 -0.52 -0.91
C VAL A 270 -6.92 -0.68 -0.99
N SER A 271 -7.47 -0.45 -2.19
CA SER A 271 -8.88 -0.66 -2.53
C SER A 271 -9.01 -1.57 -3.74
N ILE A 272 -9.86 -2.59 -3.65
CA ILE A 272 -10.06 -3.63 -4.65
C ILE A 272 -11.54 -3.72 -5.01
N GLU A 273 -11.84 -3.87 -6.29
CA GLU A 273 -13.15 -4.27 -6.81
C GLU A 273 -13.24 -5.79 -6.80
N PRO A 274 -14.07 -6.41 -5.94
CA PRO A 274 -14.01 -7.85 -5.66
C PRO A 274 -14.35 -8.74 -6.85
N LYS A 275 -15.30 -8.32 -7.70
CA LYS A 275 -15.79 -9.12 -8.84
C LYS A 275 -14.74 -9.30 -9.93
N THR A 276 -13.93 -8.26 -10.16
CA THR A 276 -12.91 -8.23 -11.22
C THR A 276 -11.52 -8.54 -10.69
N GLY A 277 -11.25 -8.31 -9.39
CA GLY A 277 -9.93 -8.31 -8.81
C GLY A 277 -9.14 -7.02 -9.10
N TYR A 278 -9.76 -6.01 -9.71
CA TYR A 278 -9.11 -4.75 -10.07
C TYR A 278 -8.70 -3.95 -8.84
N ILE A 279 -7.44 -3.58 -8.80
CA ILE A 279 -6.93 -2.64 -7.80
C ILE A 279 -7.31 -1.23 -8.26
N LYS A 280 -8.12 -0.54 -7.46
CA LYS A 280 -8.64 0.79 -7.76
C LYS A 280 -7.81 1.91 -7.15
N ALA A 281 -7.20 1.67 -5.97
CA ALA A 281 -6.30 2.62 -5.32
C ALA A 281 -5.19 1.87 -4.57
N TRP A 282 -4.00 2.50 -4.49
CA TRP A 282 -2.82 1.95 -3.83
C TRP A 282 -1.94 3.06 -3.27
N VAL A 283 -1.84 3.14 -1.97
CA VAL A 283 -0.94 4.08 -1.27
C VAL A 283 0.00 3.27 -0.40
N GLY A 284 1.24 3.11 -0.82
CA GLY A 284 2.23 2.24 -0.16
C GLY A 284 2.99 2.90 0.99
N GLY A 285 2.78 4.18 1.25
CA GLY A 285 3.43 4.92 2.33
C GLY A 285 3.10 6.41 2.30
N ILE A 286 3.67 7.17 3.21
CA ILE A 286 3.33 8.58 3.42
C ILE A 286 3.98 9.55 2.42
N ASN A 287 5.13 9.18 1.85
CA ASN A 287 5.83 9.99 0.85
C ASN A 287 6.90 9.16 0.13
N HIS A 288 6.70 8.87 -1.15
CA HIS A 288 7.59 7.99 -1.91
C HIS A 288 9.00 8.56 -2.13
N LYS A 289 9.20 9.89 -2.10
CA LYS A 289 10.53 10.49 -2.25
C LYS A 289 11.46 10.12 -1.11
N TYR A 290 10.95 10.09 0.12
CA TYR A 290 11.70 9.87 1.35
C TYR A 290 11.53 8.47 1.95
N PHE A 291 10.38 7.83 1.76
CA PHE A 291 10.02 6.52 2.30
C PHE A 291 9.68 5.57 1.15
N LYS A 292 10.68 4.81 0.69
CA LYS A 292 10.57 3.97 -0.50
C LYS A 292 9.86 2.63 -0.28
N TYR A 293 9.75 2.23 0.98
CA TYR A 293 9.22 0.92 1.33
C TYR A 293 7.70 0.89 1.15
N ASP A 294 7.21 -0.08 0.39
CA ASP A 294 5.78 -0.27 0.14
C ASP A 294 5.13 -1.09 1.24
N HIS A 295 4.20 -0.49 1.98
CA HIS A 295 3.49 -1.13 3.08
C HIS A 295 2.23 -1.89 2.66
N VAL A 296 1.87 -1.90 1.38
CA VAL A 296 0.71 -2.65 0.88
C VAL A 296 1.07 -4.11 0.58
N LYS A 297 2.11 -4.36 -0.20
CA LYS A 297 2.49 -5.72 -0.63
C LYS A 297 3.85 -6.16 -0.10
N GLN A 298 4.84 -5.26 -0.08
CA GLN A 298 6.17 -5.58 0.43
C GLN A 298 6.17 -5.64 1.97
N GLY A 299 5.46 -4.72 2.61
CA GLY A 299 5.29 -4.67 4.05
C GLY A 299 4.46 -5.84 4.55
N LYS A 300 5.07 -6.65 5.44
CA LYS A 300 4.38 -7.72 6.15
C LYS A 300 4.41 -7.43 7.64
N ARG A 301 3.25 -7.56 8.29
CA ARG A 301 3.06 -7.25 9.70
C ARG A 301 2.10 -8.26 10.32
N GLN A 302 2.11 -8.39 11.63
CA GLN A 302 1.11 -9.17 12.34
C GLN A 302 -0.28 -8.61 12.07
N PRO A 303 -1.23 -9.42 11.56
CA PRO A 303 -2.58 -8.95 11.24
C PRO A 303 -3.42 -8.64 12.48
N GLY A 304 -3.01 -9.09 13.65
CA GLY A 304 -3.83 -8.98 14.85
C GLY A 304 -5.24 -9.54 14.62
N SER A 305 -6.23 -8.87 15.17
CA SER A 305 -7.64 -9.32 15.06
C SER A 305 -8.23 -9.27 13.65
N THR A 306 -7.53 -8.76 12.63
CA THR A 306 -8.03 -8.86 11.25
C THR A 306 -7.93 -10.26 10.65
N ILE A 307 -7.25 -11.20 11.32
CA ILE A 307 -7.25 -12.62 10.96
C ILE A 307 -8.57 -13.32 11.38
N LYS A 308 -9.27 -12.81 12.39
CA LYS A 308 -10.43 -13.47 12.99
C LYS A 308 -11.54 -13.83 12.01
N PRO A 309 -11.92 -13.01 11.02
CA PRO A 309 -12.90 -13.42 10.03
C PRO A 309 -12.52 -14.68 9.26
N ILE A 310 -11.24 -15.01 9.13
CA ILE A 310 -10.80 -16.28 8.53
C ILE A 310 -11.13 -17.45 9.47
N VAL A 311 -10.92 -17.29 10.78
CA VAL A 311 -11.32 -18.28 11.78
C VAL A 311 -12.83 -18.51 11.78
N TYR A 312 -13.60 -17.42 11.76
CA TYR A 312 -15.06 -17.50 11.72
C TYR A 312 -15.59 -18.03 10.39
N ALA A 313 -14.93 -17.73 9.26
CA ALA A 313 -15.26 -18.33 7.97
C ALA A 313 -15.08 -19.85 8.01
N ALA A 314 -13.99 -20.33 8.59
CA ALA A 314 -13.78 -21.75 8.80
C ALA A 314 -14.87 -22.35 9.73
N ALA A 315 -15.27 -21.64 10.78
CA ALA A 315 -16.35 -22.12 11.67
C ALA A 315 -17.69 -22.23 10.94
N ILE A 316 -18.12 -21.17 10.25
CA ILE A 316 -19.39 -21.14 9.51
C ILE A 316 -19.40 -22.21 8.41
N ASP A 317 -18.31 -22.36 7.66
CA ASP A 317 -18.19 -23.37 6.59
C ASP A 317 -18.22 -24.83 7.14
N ASN A 318 -17.88 -25.02 8.42
CA ASN A 318 -18.00 -26.28 9.14
C ASN A 318 -19.31 -26.42 9.93
N GLY A 319 -20.34 -25.63 9.61
CA GLY A 319 -21.70 -25.80 10.08
C GLY A 319 -22.09 -25.03 11.34
N TYR A 320 -21.22 -24.18 11.89
CA TYR A 320 -21.59 -23.31 13.00
C TYR A 320 -22.46 -22.14 12.49
N SER A 321 -23.49 -21.77 13.26
CA SER A 321 -24.33 -20.61 12.97
C SER A 321 -23.68 -19.32 13.48
N PRO A 322 -23.93 -18.15 12.86
CA PRO A 322 -23.62 -16.85 13.45
C PRO A 322 -24.18 -16.65 14.86
N CYS A 323 -25.29 -17.30 15.17
CA CYS A 323 -25.96 -17.24 16.45
C CYS A 323 -25.51 -18.31 17.46
N TYR A 324 -24.56 -19.17 17.10
CA TYR A 324 -24.04 -20.21 18.01
C TYR A 324 -23.51 -19.57 19.30
N PRO A 325 -24.03 -19.97 20.47
CA PRO A 325 -23.67 -19.37 21.74
C PRO A 325 -22.35 -19.94 22.28
N VAL A 326 -21.47 -19.07 22.77
CA VAL A 326 -20.20 -19.45 23.42
C VAL A 326 -19.98 -18.58 24.65
N VAL A 327 -19.51 -19.18 25.73
CA VAL A 327 -19.16 -18.48 26.97
C VAL A 327 -17.81 -17.78 26.82
N ASP A 328 -17.69 -16.51 27.20
CA ASP A 328 -16.43 -15.79 27.31
C ASP A 328 -15.65 -16.28 28.55
N ALA A 329 -14.89 -17.35 28.39
CA ALA A 329 -14.11 -18.00 29.41
C ALA A 329 -12.66 -18.27 28.97
N PRO A 330 -11.74 -18.56 29.91
CA PRO A 330 -10.37 -18.93 29.57
C PRO A 330 -10.32 -20.17 28.68
N VAL A 331 -9.53 -20.08 27.59
CA VAL A 331 -9.27 -21.24 26.71
C VAL A 331 -7.78 -21.56 26.76
N VAL A 332 -7.44 -22.80 27.12
CA VAL A 332 -6.06 -23.25 27.27
C VAL A 332 -5.72 -24.22 26.12
N PHE A 333 -4.57 -24.00 25.51
CA PHE A 333 -3.94 -24.92 24.57
C PHE A 333 -2.70 -25.51 25.24
N GLU A 334 -2.64 -26.84 25.32
CA GLU A 334 -1.45 -27.53 25.80
C GLU A 334 -0.34 -27.46 24.78
N LEU A 335 0.87 -27.12 25.23
CA LEU A 335 2.09 -27.00 24.41
C LEU A 335 3.22 -27.84 25.06
N PRO A 336 3.17 -29.16 24.95
CA PRO A 336 4.19 -30.02 25.54
C PRO A 336 5.61 -29.62 25.06
N GLY A 337 6.55 -29.50 26.01
CA GLY A 337 7.94 -29.13 25.70
C GLY A 337 8.23 -27.64 25.60
N GLN A 338 7.24 -26.79 25.83
CA GLN A 338 7.43 -25.33 25.97
C GLN A 338 7.42 -24.91 27.45
N ASP A 339 7.91 -23.73 27.74
CA ASP A 339 7.81 -23.11 29.07
C ASP A 339 7.18 -21.71 28.92
N PRO A 340 5.97 -21.47 29.42
CA PRO A 340 5.05 -22.43 30.07
C PRO A 340 4.51 -23.50 29.09
N PRO A 341 4.14 -24.68 29.56
CA PRO A 341 3.68 -25.82 28.74
C PRO A 341 2.24 -25.62 28.20
N TYR A 342 1.78 -24.40 28.16
CA TYR A 342 0.46 -24.03 27.66
C TYR A 342 0.45 -22.62 27.11
N TRP A 343 -0.54 -22.34 26.25
CA TRP A 343 -0.87 -20.97 25.81
C TRP A 343 -2.34 -20.69 26.13
N ARG A 344 -2.58 -19.53 26.73
CA ARG A 344 -3.92 -19.04 27.09
C ARG A 344 -4.02 -17.56 26.71
N PRO A 345 -4.88 -17.19 25.73
CA PRO A 345 -5.06 -15.79 25.37
C PRO A 345 -5.91 -15.04 26.40
N ASP A 346 -5.49 -13.84 26.74
CA ASP A 346 -6.30 -12.89 27.46
C ASP A 346 -7.15 -12.06 26.49
N ASN A 347 -8.34 -11.60 26.92
CA ASN A 347 -9.06 -10.56 26.21
C ASN A 347 -8.29 -9.23 26.33
N HIS A 348 -8.60 -8.26 25.45
CA HIS A 348 -7.86 -6.99 25.38
C HIS A 348 -7.83 -6.19 26.69
N ASN A 349 -8.82 -6.40 27.57
CA ASN A 349 -8.93 -5.79 28.91
C ASN A 349 -8.38 -6.68 30.03
N GLY A 350 -7.77 -7.83 29.69
CA GLY A 350 -7.22 -8.79 30.63
C GLY A 350 -8.28 -9.58 31.45
N LYS A 351 -9.57 -9.54 31.04
CA LYS A 351 -10.67 -10.16 31.80
C LYS A 351 -11.55 -10.99 30.89
N TRP A 352 -12.08 -12.07 31.46
CA TRP A 352 -13.17 -12.86 30.88
C TRP A 352 -14.46 -12.49 31.62
N THR A 353 -15.54 -12.26 30.88
CA THR A 353 -16.81 -11.78 31.44
C THR A 353 -17.66 -12.89 32.02
N GLY A 354 -17.47 -14.15 31.60
CA GLY A 354 -18.35 -15.24 31.89
C GLY A 354 -19.71 -15.17 31.16
N GLU A 355 -19.93 -14.15 30.35
CA GLU A 355 -21.18 -13.99 29.60
C GLU A 355 -21.19 -14.92 28.39
N THR A 356 -22.35 -15.53 28.14
CA THR A 356 -22.61 -16.19 26.88
C THR A 356 -22.93 -15.18 25.81
N MET A 357 -22.32 -15.32 24.65
CA MET A 357 -22.61 -14.47 23.50
C MET A 357 -22.54 -15.24 22.18
N THR A 358 -23.25 -14.74 21.18
CA THR A 358 -23.24 -15.35 19.84
C THR A 358 -21.90 -15.14 19.14
N LEU A 359 -21.53 -15.99 18.17
CA LEU A 359 -20.32 -15.82 17.37
C LEU A 359 -20.31 -14.46 16.67
N ARG A 360 -21.47 -13.98 16.20
CA ARG A 360 -21.59 -12.66 15.59
C ARG A 360 -21.23 -11.54 16.56
N LYS A 361 -21.77 -11.56 17.78
CA LYS A 361 -21.45 -10.57 18.83
C LYS A 361 -19.99 -10.66 19.27
N ALA A 362 -19.46 -11.88 19.42
CA ALA A 362 -18.07 -12.15 19.79
C ALA A 362 -17.08 -11.58 18.74
N MET A 363 -17.35 -11.79 17.44
CA MET A 363 -16.54 -11.23 16.36
C MET A 363 -16.65 -9.70 16.31
N ALA A 364 -17.85 -9.13 16.49
CA ALA A 364 -18.12 -7.70 16.52
C ALA A 364 -17.33 -6.99 17.62
N LYS A 365 -17.33 -7.55 18.83
CA LYS A 365 -16.57 -7.08 20.01
C LYS A 365 -15.10 -7.49 19.98
N SER A 366 -14.72 -8.33 18.99
CA SER A 366 -13.35 -8.85 18.83
C SER A 366 -12.83 -9.62 20.05
N VAL A 367 -13.68 -10.46 20.68
CA VAL A 367 -13.34 -11.27 21.86
C VAL A 367 -12.30 -12.33 21.51
N ASN A 368 -11.21 -12.40 22.29
CA ASN A 368 -10.09 -13.30 22.01
C ASN A 368 -10.39 -14.74 22.44
N SER A 369 -10.96 -14.91 23.63
CA SER A 369 -11.30 -16.23 24.21
C SER A 369 -12.21 -17.04 23.29
N ILE A 370 -13.27 -16.42 22.76
CA ILE A 370 -14.23 -17.10 21.86
C ILE A 370 -13.59 -17.44 20.51
N THR A 371 -12.73 -16.56 19.97
CA THR A 371 -11.98 -16.90 18.75
C THR A 371 -11.01 -18.05 18.99
N ALA A 372 -10.36 -18.09 20.16
CA ALA A 372 -9.49 -19.19 20.56
C ALA A 372 -10.28 -20.49 20.77
N PHE A 373 -11.48 -20.42 21.38
CA PHE A 373 -12.38 -21.57 21.51
C PHE A 373 -12.70 -22.17 20.13
N MET A 374 -13.12 -21.34 19.17
CA MET A 374 -13.40 -21.83 17.81
C MET A 374 -12.16 -22.43 17.15
N THR A 375 -10.98 -21.84 17.38
CA THR A 375 -9.72 -22.39 16.85
C THR A 375 -9.37 -23.73 17.50
N LYS A 376 -9.63 -23.90 18.79
CA LYS A 376 -9.43 -25.20 19.50
C LYS A 376 -10.33 -26.27 18.91
N LYS A 377 -11.60 -25.95 18.60
CA LYS A 377 -12.55 -26.87 17.95
C LYS A 377 -12.15 -27.26 16.54
N LEU A 378 -11.66 -26.30 15.75
CA LEU A 378 -11.33 -26.48 14.33
C LEU A 378 -9.89 -26.94 14.06
N SER A 379 -8.98 -26.70 14.94
CA SER A 379 -7.52 -26.77 14.87
C SER A 379 -6.84 -25.53 14.26
N PRO A 380 -5.64 -25.16 14.73
CA PRO A 380 -4.83 -24.08 14.11
C PRO A 380 -4.48 -24.35 12.64
N LYS A 381 -4.30 -25.62 12.27
CA LYS A 381 -4.03 -26.03 10.90
C LYS A 381 -5.18 -25.66 9.96
N THR A 382 -6.42 -25.91 10.37
CA THR A 382 -7.62 -25.54 9.62
C THR A 382 -7.66 -24.04 9.34
N VAL A 383 -7.33 -23.20 10.33
CA VAL A 383 -7.27 -21.74 10.15
C VAL A 383 -6.26 -21.35 9.07
N VAL A 384 -5.07 -21.95 9.09
CA VAL A 384 -4.03 -21.71 8.07
C VAL A 384 -4.47 -22.19 6.68
N ASP A 385 -5.12 -23.35 6.61
CA ASP A 385 -5.63 -23.90 5.35
C ASP A 385 -6.72 -22.98 4.75
N TYR A 386 -7.64 -22.45 5.57
CA TYR A 386 -8.62 -21.44 5.13
C TYR A 386 -7.98 -20.12 4.73
N ALA A 387 -6.95 -19.65 5.43
CA ALA A 387 -6.21 -18.46 5.01
C ALA A 387 -5.64 -18.63 3.58
N LYS A 388 -5.03 -19.78 3.28
CA LYS A 388 -4.53 -20.11 1.93
C LYS A 388 -5.67 -20.21 0.91
N LYS A 389 -6.78 -20.87 1.27
CA LYS A 389 -7.95 -21.02 0.42
C LYS A 389 -8.56 -19.67 0.04
N LEU A 390 -8.51 -18.70 0.95
CA LEU A 390 -8.92 -17.31 0.75
C LEU A 390 -7.86 -16.43 0.05
N GLY A 391 -6.73 -17.01 -0.36
CA GLY A 391 -5.70 -16.35 -1.17
C GLY A 391 -4.57 -15.67 -0.39
N VAL A 392 -4.43 -15.89 0.92
CA VAL A 392 -3.29 -15.38 1.69
C VAL A 392 -2.02 -16.12 1.26
N GLN A 393 -1.10 -15.40 0.62
CA GLN A 393 0.18 -15.94 0.13
C GLN A 393 1.29 -15.89 1.19
N SER A 394 1.12 -15.08 2.21
CA SER A 394 2.08 -14.98 3.31
C SER A 394 2.09 -16.27 4.13
N LYS A 395 3.29 -16.71 4.53
CA LYS A 395 3.46 -17.92 5.33
C LYS A 395 2.87 -17.70 6.73
N LEU A 396 1.97 -18.60 7.13
CA LEU A 396 1.43 -18.69 8.48
C LEU A 396 1.78 -20.05 9.06
N ASP A 397 2.25 -20.07 10.30
CA ASP A 397 2.53 -21.30 11.03
C ASP A 397 1.27 -21.73 11.81
N PRO A 398 0.93 -23.04 11.83
CA PRO A 398 -0.27 -23.55 12.46
C PRO A 398 -0.13 -23.67 13.98
N VAL A 399 0.15 -22.54 14.63
CA VAL A 399 0.25 -22.42 16.10
C VAL A 399 -1.08 -21.91 16.69
N PRO A 400 -1.44 -22.21 17.93
CA PRO A 400 -2.68 -21.75 18.55
C PRO A 400 -2.90 -20.24 18.42
N ALA A 401 -1.84 -19.45 18.58
CA ALA A 401 -1.88 -18.00 18.52
C ALA A 401 -2.18 -17.43 17.11
N VAL A 402 -2.23 -18.25 16.05
CA VAL A 402 -2.60 -17.82 14.69
C VAL A 402 -3.99 -17.19 14.66
N CYS A 403 -4.90 -17.63 15.52
CA CYS A 403 -6.25 -17.08 15.61
C CYS A 403 -6.31 -15.61 16.06
N LEU A 404 -5.25 -15.11 16.65
CA LEU A 404 -5.10 -13.71 17.08
C LEU A 404 -4.08 -12.94 16.22
N GLY A 405 -3.61 -13.57 15.12
CA GLY A 405 -2.68 -12.99 14.18
C GLY A 405 -1.21 -13.16 14.53
N ALA A 406 -0.87 -14.02 15.49
CA ALA A 406 0.50 -14.47 15.69
C ALA A 406 0.78 -15.73 14.83
N GLY A 407 2.04 -16.12 14.65
CA GLY A 407 2.41 -17.27 13.81
C GLY A 407 2.80 -16.88 12.38
N GLY A 408 2.74 -15.60 12.04
CA GLY A 408 3.23 -15.10 10.75
C GLY A 408 2.82 -13.65 10.47
N ASP A 409 3.60 -13.01 9.63
CA ASP A 409 3.32 -11.66 9.16
C ASP A 409 2.63 -11.73 7.80
N VAL A 410 1.59 -10.92 7.60
CA VAL A 410 0.82 -10.86 6.36
C VAL A 410 0.91 -9.47 5.73
N SER A 411 0.74 -9.38 4.42
CA SER A 411 0.61 -8.10 3.74
C SER A 411 -0.83 -7.57 3.82
N LEU A 412 -0.97 -6.26 3.74
CA LEU A 412 -2.29 -5.64 3.61
C LEU A 412 -2.99 -6.14 2.33
N PHE A 413 -2.22 -6.32 1.26
CA PHE A 413 -2.68 -6.86 -0.02
C PHE A 413 -3.34 -8.24 0.13
N ASP A 414 -2.68 -9.17 0.86
CA ASP A 414 -3.21 -10.52 1.10
C ASP A 414 -4.54 -10.47 1.86
N LEU A 415 -4.62 -9.64 2.94
CA LEU A 415 -5.82 -9.56 3.76
C LEU A 415 -7.01 -8.94 3.01
N VAL A 416 -6.81 -7.85 2.28
CA VAL A 416 -7.89 -7.22 1.50
C VAL A 416 -8.34 -8.15 0.39
N GLY A 417 -7.43 -8.87 -0.25
CA GLY A 417 -7.74 -9.93 -1.22
C GLY A 417 -8.57 -11.06 -0.61
N ALA A 418 -8.23 -11.50 0.61
CA ALA A 418 -8.99 -12.55 1.30
C ALA A 418 -10.42 -12.10 1.65
N TYR A 419 -10.59 -10.87 2.14
CA TYR A 419 -11.91 -10.32 2.45
C TYR A 419 -12.77 -10.10 1.19
N SER A 420 -12.16 -9.90 0.03
CA SER A 420 -12.87 -9.76 -1.25
C SER A 420 -13.68 -11.03 -1.58
N THR A 421 -13.28 -12.19 -1.10
CA THR A 421 -13.98 -13.46 -1.28
C THR A 421 -15.39 -13.43 -0.67
N PHE A 422 -15.57 -12.75 0.48
CA PHE A 422 -16.87 -12.70 1.14
C PHE A 422 -17.92 -11.96 0.31
N ILE A 423 -17.56 -10.81 -0.28
CA ILE A 423 -18.50 -10.04 -1.11
C ILE A 423 -18.62 -10.60 -2.53
N ASN A 424 -17.66 -11.38 -2.97
CA ASN A 424 -17.66 -12.03 -4.28
C ASN A 424 -18.24 -13.45 -4.23
N LYS A 425 -19.26 -13.68 -3.39
CA LYS A 425 -20.02 -14.93 -3.29
C LYS A 425 -19.19 -16.18 -3.01
N GLY A 426 -18.08 -16.02 -2.27
CA GLY A 426 -17.18 -17.11 -1.94
C GLY A 426 -16.11 -17.41 -2.99
N ILE A 427 -16.08 -16.68 -4.09
CA ILE A 427 -15.06 -16.82 -5.14
C ILE A 427 -13.91 -15.87 -4.84
N TRP A 428 -12.74 -16.41 -4.53
CA TRP A 428 -11.52 -15.63 -4.50
C TRP A 428 -11.09 -15.29 -5.93
N THR A 429 -10.92 -14.00 -6.19
CA THR A 429 -10.36 -13.49 -7.44
C THR A 429 -9.02 -12.85 -7.14
N GLU A 430 -7.96 -13.28 -7.81
CA GLU A 430 -6.61 -12.76 -7.61
C GLU A 430 -6.59 -11.24 -7.86
N PRO A 431 -6.19 -10.42 -6.87
CA PRO A 431 -6.06 -8.99 -7.10
C PRO A 431 -4.92 -8.70 -8.08
N PHE A 432 -5.20 -7.93 -9.13
CA PHE A 432 -4.21 -7.59 -10.14
C PHE A 432 -4.29 -6.13 -10.60
N PHE A 433 -3.21 -5.65 -11.19
CA PHE A 433 -2.99 -4.22 -11.43
C PHE A 433 -2.69 -3.87 -12.89
N ILE A 434 -2.49 -4.85 -13.78
CA ILE A 434 -2.31 -4.64 -15.23
C ILE A 434 -3.39 -5.43 -15.95
N SER A 435 -4.22 -4.75 -16.75
CA SER A 435 -5.28 -5.41 -17.53
C SER A 435 -4.77 -5.90 -18.88
N ARG A 436 -3.97 -5.08 -19.58
CA ARG A 436 -3.39 -5.46 -20.88
C ARG A 436 -2.16 -4.64 -21.22
N ILE A 437 -1.38 -5.16 -22.17
CA ILE A 437 -0.22 -4.51 -22.78
C ILE A 437 -0.42 -4.49 -24.29
N GLU A 438 -0.21 -3.33 -24.89
CA GLU A 438 -0.23 -3.11 -26.34
C GLU A 438 1.13 -2.60 -26.81
N ASP A 439 1.45 -2.81 -28.09
CA ASP A 439 2.63 -2.23 -28.73
C ASP A 439 2.38 -0.72 -29.05
N LYS A 440 3.39 -0.06 -29.60
CA LYS A 440 3.31 1.36 -30.01
C LYS A 440 2.24 1.61 -31.07
N TYR A 441 1.84 0.61 -31.82
CA TYR A 441 0.81 0.71 -32.88
C TYR A 441 -0.60 0.41 -32.37
N GLY A 442 -0.74 -0.07 -31.13
CA GLY A 442 -2.01 -0.43 -30.52
C GLY A 442 -2.39 -1.90 -30.73
N ASN A 443 -1.47 -2.74 -31.22
CA ASN A 443 -1.71 -4.17 -31.29
C ASN A 443 -1.61 -4.78 -29.89
N LEU A 444 -2.56 -5.65 -29.56
CA LEU A 444 -2.57 -6.37 -28.29
C LEU A 444 -1.38 -7.35 -28.23
N ILE A 445 -0.50 -7.16 -27.23
CA ILE A 445 0.59 -8.09 -26.93
C ILE A 445 0.11 -9.13 -25.91
N GLN A 446 -0.49 -8.67 -24.82
CA GLN A 446 -0.97 -9.55 -23.75
C GLN A 446 -2.21 -8.97 -23.06
N ASN A 447 -3.16 -9.85 -22.77
CA ASN A 447 -4.29 -9.61 -21.88
C ASN A 447 -4.09 -10.40 -20.59
N PHE A 448 -4.33 -9.77 -19.44
CA PHE A 448 -4.19 -10.39 -18.12
C PHE A 448 -5.56 -10.77 -17.59
N ILE A 449 -5.72 -12.03 -17.26
CA ILE A 449 -6.97 -12.56 -16.68
C ILE A 449 -6.64 -13.05 -15.28
N PRO A 450 -7.34 -12.58 -14.23
CA PRO A 450 -7.05 -13.00 -12.87
C PRO A 450 -7.43 -14.47 -12.66
N THR A 451 -6.64 -15.15 -11.85
CA THR A 451 -6.98 -16.47 -11.33
C THR A 451 -8.22 -16.37 -10.45
N LYS A 452 -9.17 -17.30 -10.62
CA LYS A 452 -10.36 -17.43 -9.77
C LYS A 452 -10.44 -18.82 -9.19
N GLN A 453 -10.81 -18.90 -7.92
CA GLN A 453 -11.08 -20.18 -7.25
C GLN A 453 -12.27 -20.06 -6.31
N GLU A 454 -13.10 -21.07 -6.25
CA GLU A 454 -14.12 -21.20 -5.24
C GLU A 454 -13.46 -21.54 -3.90
N ALA A 455 -13.53 -20.57 -2.96
CA ALA A 455 -12.93 -20.69 -1.64
C ALA A 455 -13.97 -21.02 -0.56
N LEU A 456 -15.18 -20.52 -0.71
CA LEU A 456 -16.31 -20.75 0.21
C LEU A 456 -17.58 -20.94 -0.60
N SER A 457 -18.61 -21.51 0.03
CA SER A 457 -19.95 -21.48 -0.56
C SER A 457 -20.54 -20.06 -0.57
N GLU A 458 -21.48 -19.79 -1.48
CA GLU A 458 -22.21 -18.50 -1.51
C GLU A 458 -22.91 -18.23 -0.16
N GLU A 459 -23.45 -19.26 0.47
CA GLU A 459 -24.09 -19.17 1.80
C GLU A 459 -23.07 -18.76 2.87
N THR A 460 -21.94 -19.46 2.98
CA THR A 460 -20.86 -19.13 3.93
C THR A 460 -20.36 -17.69 3.75
N ALA A 461 -20.15 -17.27 2.49
CA ALA A 461 -19.70 -15.93 2.17
C ALA A 461 -20.70 -14.86 2.65
N TYR A 462 -21.99 -15.06 2.38
CA TYR A 462 -23.03 -14.15 2.86
C TYR A 462 -23.14 -14.12 4.39
N LEU A 463 -23.06 -15.27 5.04
CA LEU A 463 -23.05 -15.33 6.51
C LEU A 463 -21.86 -14.59 7.10
N MET A 464 -20.69 -14.62 6.44
CA MET A 464 -19.53 -13.83 6.86
C MET A 464 -19.74 -12.33 6.67
N LEU A 465 -20.42 -11.88 5.62
CA LEU A 465 -20.83 -10.48 5.47
C LEU A 465 -21.79 -10.06 6.58
N HIS A 466 -22.78 -10.91 6.91
CA HIS A 466 -23.69 -10.68 8.04
C HIS A 466 -22.91 -10.55 9.36
N MET A 467 -21.92 -11.40 9.60
CA MET A 467 -21.05 -11.29 10.78
C MET A 467 -20.22 -10.03 10.79
N LEU A 468 -19.63 -9.61 9.67
CA LEU A 468 -18.82 -8.39 9.55
C LEU A 468 -19.62 -7.11 9.79
N LYS A 469 -20.90 -7.07 9.40
CA LYS A 469 -21.83 -5.97 9.72
C LYS A 469 -21.99 -5.79 11.24
N GLY A 470 -21.89 -6.87 12.01
CA GLY A 470 -21.94 -6.81 13.46
C GLY A 470 -20.98 -5.82 14.10
N SER A 471 -19.82 -5.58 13.49
CA SER A 471 -18.83 -4.62 14.00
C SER A 471 -19.38 -3.19 14.15
N LYS A 472 -20.38 -2.80 13.35
CA LYS A 472 -21.10 -1.52 13.44
C LYS A 472 -22.43 -1.66 14.18
N GLU A 473 -23.15 -2.76 13.98
CA GLU A 473 -24.54 -2.95 14.44
C GLU A 473 -24.62 -3.44 15.89
N GLU A 474 -23.72 -4.35 16.30
CA GLU A 474 -23.74 -4.92 17.66
C GLU A 474 -23.30 -3.92 18.74
N GLU A 475 -23.90 -4.02 19.91
CA GLU A 475 -23.47 -3.26 21.08
C GLU A 475 -22.01 -3.64 21.47
N GLY A 476 -21.16 -2.60 21.60
CA GLY A 476 -19.74 -2.78 21.85
C GLY A 476 -18.92 -3.18 20.60
N GLY A 477 -19.52 -3.15 19.42
CA GLY A 477 -18.82 -3.40 18.17
C GLY A 477 -17.69 -2.41 17.90
N THR A 478 -16.57 -2.90 17.35
CA THR A 478 -15.31 -2.15 17.23
C THR A 478 -15.32 -1.08 16.13
N ALA A 479 -16.31 -1.10 15.21
CA ALA A 479 -16.49 -0.12 14.15
C ALA A 479 -17.69 0.80 14.34
N ARG A 480 -18.27 0.88 15.56
CA ARG A 480 -19.42 1.77 15.86
C ARG A 480 -19.13 3.24 15.63
N GLY A 481 -17.86 3.65 15.71
CA GLY A 481 -17.40 5.01 15.43
C GLY A 481 -17.42 5.42 13.96
N LEU A 482 -17.80 4.53 13.03
CA LEU A 482 -17.96 4.89 11.62
C LEU A 482 -19.07 5.95 11.44
N ASN A 483 -18.79 6.90 10.54
CA ASN A 483 -19.74 7.95 10.18
C ASN A 483 -21.08 7.32 9.74
N PRO A 484 -22.22 7.75 10.33
CA PRO A 484 -23.55 7.23 9.96
C PRO A 484 -23.88 7.37 8.47
N GLU A 485 -23.36 8.38 7.80
CA GLU A 485 -23.54 8.59 6.37
C GLU A 485 -23.08 7.41 5.53
N LEU A 486 -22.00 6.72 5.94
CA LEU A 486 -21.48 5.55 5.24
C LEU A 486 -22.40 4.32 5.35
N THR A 487 -23.20 4.25 6.39
CA THR A 487 -24.10 3.11 6.66
C THR A 487 -25.57 3.41 6.32
N PHE A 488 -25.88 4.67 5.98
CA PHE A 488 -27.23 5.05 5.58
C PHE A 488 -27.56 4.49 4.19
N ASN A 489 -28.57 3.62 4.15
CA ASN A 489 -28.96 2.85 2.95
C ASN A 489 -27.81 2.05 2.31
N ASN A 490 -26.84 1.65 3.11
CA ASN A 490 -25.64 0.99 2.63
C ASN A 490 -25.21 -0.09 3.63
N ASP A 491 -24.88 -1.29 3.15
CA ASP A 491 -24.31 -2.33 3.99
C ASP A 491 -22.79 -2.16 4.07
N VAL A 492 -22.29 -2.09 5.29
CA VAL A 492 -20.87 -1.99 5.60
C VAL A 492 -20.49 -3.08 6.58
N GLY A 493 -19.64 -3.99 6.13
CA GLY A 493 -18.95 -4.94 7.00
C GLY A 493 -17.54 -4.44 7.32
N ALA A 494 -17.06 -4.65 8.56
CA ALA A 494 -15.73 -4.20 8.90
C ALA A 494 -15.05 -5.06 9.96
N LYS A 495 -13.71 -4.97 9.99
CA LYS A 495 -12.90 -5.53 11.08
C LYS A 495 -11.73 -4.63 11.42
N THR A 496 -11.60 -4.30 12.68
CA THR A 496 -10.42 -3.64 13.24
C THR A 496 -9.38 -4.66 13.67
N GLY A 497 -8.12 -4.29 13.58
CA GLY A 497 -7.00 -5.03 14.14
C GLY A 497 -6.09 -4.11 14.94
N THR A 498 -5.56 -4.64 16.04
CA THR A 498 -4.52 -3.98 16.82
C THR A 498 -3.63 -5.07 17.38
N THR A 499 -2.33 -4.95 17.20
CA THR A 499 -1.35 -5.89 17.74
C THR A 499 -0.96 -5.50 19.16
N GLN A 500 -0.22 -6.37 19.85
CA GLN A 500 0.33 -6.06 21.17
C GLN A 500 1.10 -4.74 21.14
N ASN A 501 1.05 -3.99 22.23
CA ASN A 501 1.65 -2.66 22.38
C ASN A 501 1.15 -1.62 21.36
N ALA A 502 0.04 -1.92 20.64
CA ALA A 502 -0.51 -1.04 19.61
C ALA A 502 0.52 -0.65 18.52
N SER A 503 1.45 -1.55 18.19
CA SER A 503 2.48 -1.31 17.17
C SER A 503 1.94 -1.35 15.74
N ASP A 504 0.80 -2.03 15.54
CA ASP A 504 0.12 -2.08 14.25
C ASP A 504 -1.38 -1.83 14.42
N GLY A 505 -1.89 -0.84 13.75
CA GLY A 505 -3.31 -0.54 13.63
C GLY A 505 -3.84 -0.92 12.26
N TRP A 506 -4.88 -1.76 12.22
CA TRP A 506 -5.48 -2.25 10.99
C TRP A 506 -6.96 -1.93 10.92
N PHE A 507 -7.45 -1.69 9.72
CA PHE A 507 -8.87 -1.65 9.42
C PHE A 507 -9.13 -2.19 8.02
N ILE A 508 -10.08 -3.12 7.90
CA ILE A 508 -10.58 -3.59 6.62
C ILE A 508 -12.09 -3.38 6.60
N GLY A 509 -12.57 -2.67 5.60
CA GLY A 509 -13.97 -2.42 5.35
C GLY A 509 -14.43 -3.05 4.04
N VAL A 510 -15.63 -3.61 4.07
CA VAL A 510 -16.29 -4.27 2.95
C VAL A 510 -17.59 -3.51 2.67
N THR A 511 -17.77 -3.09 1.43
CA THR A 511 -19.02 -2.50 0.94
C THR A 511 -19.54 -3.30 -0.25
N HIS A 512 -20.68 -2.91 -0.80
CA HIS A 512 -21.29 -3.57 -1.94
C HIS A 512 -20.33 -3.71 -3.16
N ASN A 513 -19.50 -2.69 -3.42
CA ASN A 513 -18.66 -2.62 -4.62
C ASN A 513 -17.16 -2.73 -4.34
N LEU A 514 -16.73 -2.46 -3.11
CA LEU A 514 -15.32 -2.32 -2.78
C LEU A 514 -14.95 -3.04 -1.48
N VAL A 515 -13.76 -3.61 -1.48
CA VAL A 515 -13.06 -4.00 -0.26
C VAL A 515 -11.80 -3.17 -0.17
N SER A 516 -11.67 -2.44 0.92
CA SER A 516 -10.53 -1.55 1.12
C SER A 516 -9.95 -1.74 2.50
N GLY A 517 -8.64 -1.62 2.61
CA GLY A 517 -7.95 -1.79 3.88
C GLY A 517 -6.88 -0.72 4.11
N ALA A 518 -6.66 -0.40 5.38
CA ALA A 518 -5.61 0.48 5.84
C ALA A 518 -4.79 -0.19 6.95
N TRP A 519 -3.49 0.09 6.94
CA TRP A 519 -2.56 -0.22 8.00
C TRP A 519 -1.80 1.04 8.41
N VAL A 520 -1.55 1.20 9.71
CA VAL A 520 -0.74 2.28 10.28
C VAL A 520 0.17 1.69 11.37
N GLY A 521 1.44 2.07 11.37
CA GLY A 521 2.41 1.65 12.39
C GLY A 521 3.74 2.36 12.25
N GLY A 522 4.68 2.08 13.15
CA GLY A 522 6.06 2.52 13.03
C GLY A 522 6.84 1.69 11.99
N ASP A 523 7.96 2.21 11.53
CA ASP A 523 8.89 1.49 10.64
C ASP A 523 9.50 0.24 11.34
N ASP A 524 9.58 0.27 12.66
CA ASP A 524 9.93 -0.86 13.52
C ASP A 524 8.81 -1.08 14.55
N ARG A 525 8.56 -2.33 14.98
CA ARG A 525 7.50 -2.65 15.96
C ARG A 525 7.70 -2.01 17.33
N SER A 526 8.94 -1.70 17.67
CA SER A 526 9.27 -0.98 18.90
C SER A 526 8.85 0.50 18.89
N ILE A 527 8.46 1.02 17.71
CA ILE A 527 8.04 2.40 17.51
C ILE A 527 6.52 2.42 17.46
N HIS A 528 5.87 2.82 18.54
CA HIS A 528 4.42 2.82 18.66
C HIS A 528 3.93 3.85 19.70
N PHE A 529 2.63 4.09 19.78
CA PHE A 529 2.05 4.90 20.85
C PHE A 529 2.28 4.25 22.21
N ARG A 530 2.51 5.05 23.24
CA ARG A 530 2.66 4.56 24.62
C ARG A 530 1.34 4.10 25.21
N ASP A 531 0.25 4.58 24.69
CA ASP A 531 -1.10 4.29 25.14
C ASP A 531 -1.85 3.49 24.08
N TRP A 532 -2.47 2.39 24.51
CA TRP A 532 -3.31 1.54 23.69
C TRP A 532 -4.40 2.32 22.93
N VAL A 533 -5.02 3.32 23.59
CA VAL A 533 -6.15 4.07 23.03
C VAL A 533 -5.78 4.78 21.73
N TYR A 534 -4.60 5.39 21.66
CA TYR A 534 -4.17 6.12 20.47
C TYR A 534 -3.71 5.21 19.32
N GLY A 535 -3.17 4.03 19.63
CA GLY A 535 -2.65 3.10 18.63
C GLY A 535 -3.67 2.10 18.07
N GLN A 536 -4.91 2.09 18.58
CA GLN A 536 -5.95 1.19 18.08
C GLN A 536 -6.26 1.41 16.60
N GLY A 537 -6.50 0.32 15.85
CA GLY A 537 -6.91 0.40 14.46
C GLY A 537 -8.16 1.27 14.21
N ALA A 538 -9.07 1.32 15.18
CA ALA A 538 -10.23 2.22 15.15
C ALA A 538 -9.86 3.72 15.21
N ARG A 539 -8.67 4.08 15.70
CA ARG A 539 -8.18 5.46 15.81
C ARG A 539 -7.14 5.82 14.75
N THR A 540 -6.40 4.83 14.27
CA THR A 540 -5.30 5.00 13.32
C THR A 540 -5.74 4.72 11.88
N ALA A 541 -6.16 3.50 11.58
CA ALA A 541 -6.45 3.01 10.23
C ALA A 541 -7.91 3.27 9.77
N MET A 542 -8.90 3.12 10.68
CA MET A 542 -10.32 3.33 10.34
C MET A 542 -10.61 4.73 9.77
N PRO A 543 -10.06 5.84 10.30
CA PRO A 543 -10.33 7.15 9.74
C PRO A 543 -9.82 7.34 8.29
N ILE A 544 -8.73 6.65 7.89
CA ILE A 544 -8.25 6.64 6.49
C ILE A 544 -9.33 6.03 5.60
N TRP A 545 -9.81 4.84 5.97
CA TRP A 545 -10.85 4.15 5.22
C TRP A 545 -12.14 4.96 5.17
N GLN A 546 -12.54 5.54 6.30
CA GLN A 546 -13.74 6.35 6.41
C GLN A 546 -13.71 7.57 5.48
N GLN A 547 -12.61 8.35 5.50
CA GLN A 547 -12.46 9.53 4.66
C GLN A 547 -12.45 9.13 3.18
N TYR A 548 -11.68 8.10 2.82
CA TYR A 548 -11.67 7.57 1.46
C TYR A 548 -13.07 7.20 0.95
N MET A 549 -13.86 6.47 1.74
CA MET A 549 -15.20 6.05 1.33
C MET A 549 -16.21 7.21 1.27
N LEU A 550 -16.08 8.22 2.16
CA LEU A 550 -16.89 9.44 2.07
C LEU A 550 -16.58 10.19 0.77
N ASP A 551 -15.32 10.33 0.43
CA ASP A 551 -14.88 11.01 -0.78
C ASP A 551 -15.33 10.25 -2.06
N VAL A 552 -15.18 8.91 -2.07
CA VAL A 552 -15.61 8.06 -3.19
C VAL A 552 -17.12 8.14 -3.41
N TYR A 553 -17.93 8.08 -2.34
CA TYR A 553 -19.37 8.19 -2.46
C TYR A 553 -19.86 9.62 -2.75
N GLY A 554 -19.06 10.62 -2.41
CA GLY A 554 -19.34 12.03 -2.70
C GLY A 554 -18.94 12.47 -4.12
N ASP A 555 -18.12 11.68 -4.82
CA ASP A 555 -17.65 11.99 -6.17
C ASP A 555 -18.60 11.44 -7.24
N ASN A 556 -19.46 12.30 -7.76
CA ASN A 556 -20.44 11.95 -8.80
C ASN A 556 -19.82 11.54 -10.16
N THR A 557 -18.50 11.67 -10.31
CA THR A 557 -17.78 11.20 -11.52
C THR A 557 -17.42 9.72 -11.46
N LEU A 558 -17.54 9.11 -10.27
CA LEU A 558 -17.32 7.69 -10.04
C LEU A 558 -18.64 6.93 -10.11
N SER A 559 -18.62 5.78 -10.79
CA SER A 559 -19.77 4.86 -10.85
C SER A 559 -19.76 3.89 -9.66
N ILE A 560 -19.63 4.42 -8.43
CA ILE A 560 -19.60 3.64 -7.20
C ILE A 560 -20.78 4.04 -6.32
N ASP A 561 -21.76 3.15 -6.23
CA ASP A 561 -23.00 3.40 -5.50
C ASP A 561 -22.99 2.77 -4.10
N LYS A 562 -23.81 3.33 -3.20
CA LYS A 562 -24.21 2.69 -1.96
C LYS A 562 -25.18 1.56 -2.25
N GLY A 563 -25.08 0.44 -1.54
CA GLY A 563 -25.94 -0.72 -1.78
C GLY A 563 -25.98 -1.72 -0.65
N ARG A 564 -26.90 -2.69 -0.78
CA ARG A 564 -26.99 -3.82 0.15
C ARG A 564 -26.15 -4.98 -0.35
N PHE A 565 -25.71 -5.84 0.56
CA PHE A 565 -25.06 -7.09 0.18
C PHE A 565 -26.05 -8.02 -0.52
N ASP A 566 -25.63 -8.61 -1.63
CA ASP A 566 -26.42 -9.58 -2.38
C ASP A 566 -26.75 -10.79 -1.50
N LYS A 567 -28.02 -11.16 -1.42
CA LYS A 567 -28.43 -12.38 -0.76
C LYS A 567 -28.02 -13.60 -1.59
N PRO A 568 -27.76 -14.76 -0.96
CA PRO A 568 -27.44 -15.96 -1.70
C PRO A 568 -28.65 -16.42 -2.54
N THR A 569 -28.38 -17.09 -3.64
CA THR A 569 -29.42 -17.61 -4.56
C THR A 569 -30.25 -18.73 -3.92
N LYS A 570 -29.63 -19.51 -3.03
CA LYS A 570 -30.30 -20.57 -2.25
C LYS A 570 -30.79 -20.00 -0.92
N LYS A 571 -31.83 -20.63 -0.37
CA LYS A 571 -32.34 -20.32 0.96
C LYS A 571 -31.25 -20.59 1.99
N ILE A 572 -31.07 -19.65 2.91
CA ILE A 572 -30.17 -19.81 4.07
C ILE A 572 -30.79 -20.85 5.01
N ASN A 573 -30.03 -21.88 5.36
CA ASN A 573 -30.49 -23.00 6.18
C ASN A 573 -30.11 -22.87 7.66
N VAL A 574 -29.39 -21.79 8.04
CA VAL A 574 -28.99 -21.52 9.42
C VAL A 574 -29.68 -20.28 9.96
N GLU A 575 -29.85 -20.23 11.29
CA GLU A 575 -30.42 -19.08 11.97
C GLU A 575 -29.45 -17.87 11.90
N ILE A 576 -29.97 -16.73 11.47
CA ILE A 576 -29.23 -15.45 11.36
C ILE A 576 -29.82 -14.37 12.26
N ASP A 577 -31.04 -14.54 12.74
CA ASP A 577 -31.63 -13.64 13.74
C ASP A 577 -31.25 -14.09 15.15
N CYS A 578 -30.18 -13.50 15.65
CA CYS A 578 -29.68 -13.85 16.97
C CYS A 578 -30.43 -13.12 18.12
N SER A 579 -31.50 -12.39 17.83
CA SER A 579 -32.30 -11.67 18.85
C SER A 579 -32.93 -12.61 19.87
N VAL A 580 -33.38 -13.79 19.43
CA VAL A 580 -33.95 -14.83 20.29
C VAL A 580 -32.94 -15.24 21.34
N TYR A 581 -31.71 -15.55 20.95
CA TYR A 581 -30.64 -15.94 21.87
C TYR A 581 -30.22 -14.80 22.81
N ASN A 582 -30.26 -13.57 22.37
CA ASN A 582 -29.94 -12.41 23.22
C ASN A 582 -31.02 -12.21 24.33
N ASN A 583 -32.27 -12.61 24.09
CA ASN A 583 -33.37 -12.54 25.07
C ASN A 583 -33.34 -13.71 26.02
N GLU A 584 -33.09 -14.96 25.57
CA GLU A 584 -32.93 -16.13 26.41
C GLU A 584 -31.74 -16.02 27.36
N ILE A 585 -30.59 -15.49 26.88
CA ILE A 585 -29.39 -15.20 27.67
C ILE A 585 -29.67 -14.20 28.81
N LYS A 586 -30.67 -13.30 28.64
CA LYS A 586 -31.08 -12.33 29.69
C LYS A 586 -32.09 -12.90 30.67
N SER A 587 -32.84 -13.95 30.30
CA SER A 587 -33.95 -14.48 31.10
C SER A 587 -33.61 -15.72 31.93
N ASP A 588 -32.59 -16.50 31.59
CA ASP A 588 -32.30 -17.74 32.24
C ASP A 588 -30.95 -17.77 32.96
N SER A 589 -31.05 -18.19 34.24
CA SER A 589 -29.92 -18.65 35.01
C SER A 589 -29.23 -19.86 34.33
N LEU A 590 -27.93 -19.95 34.47
CA LEU A 590 -26.93 -20.89 33.92
C LEU A 590 -27.39 -22.34 33.63
N GLY A 591 -28.52 -22.80 34.18
CA GLY A 591 -28.98 -24.20 34.09
C GLY A 591 -29.55 -24.63 32.75
N ALA A 592 -30.34 -23.80 32.09
CA ALA A 592 -31.03 -24.17 30.83
C ALA A 592 -30.15 -24.09 29.57
N ILE A 593 -29.04 -23.37 29.66
CA ILE A 593 -28.08 -23.24 28.55
C ILE A 593 -27.10 -24.43 28.55
N LEU A 594 -26.76 -24.94 29.72
CA LEU A 594 -25.87 -26.09 29.89
C LEU A 594 -26.45 -27.38 29.30
N ASP A 595 -27.79 -27.53 29.30
CA ASP A 595 -28.46 -28.69 28.69
C ASP A 595 -28.45 -28.70 27.15
N LYS A 596 -28.13 -27.56 26.52
CA LYS A 596 -28.02 -27.41 25.03
C LYS A 596 -26.58 -27.41 24.53
N ILE A 597 -25.61 -27.33 25.43
CA ILE A 597 -24.18 -27.40 25.11
C ILE A 597 -23.70 -28.80 25.52
N ASP A 598 -23.15 -29.56 24.59
CA ASP A 598 -22.55 -30.84 24.88
C ASP A 598 -21.51 -30.66 26.00
N ALA A 599 -21.63 -31.45 27.08
CA ALA A 599 -20.72 -31.35 28.23
C ALA A 599 -19.24 -31.52 27.85
N SER A 600 -18.96 -32.16 26.70
CA SER A 600 -17.62 -32.22 26.09
C SER A 600 -17.09 -30.86 25.56
N ASP A 601 -17.95 -29.85 25.49
CA ASP A 601 -17.58 -28.49 24.99
C ASP A 601 -17.07 -27.55 26.10
N ILE A 602 -17.20 -27.96 27.38
CA ILE A 602 -16.86 -27.12 28.54
C ILE A 602 -15.49 -27.48 29.16
N PHE A 603 -14.95 -28.66 28.90
CA PHE A 603 -13.68 -29.15 29.49
C PHE A 603 -12.61 -29.43 28.44
#